data_0970068a7ac23ee151f44a4079f82ba9
#
_entry.id   0970068a7ac23ee151f44a4079f82ba9
#
_cell.length_a   1.000
_cell.length_b   1.000
_cell.length_c   1.000
_cell.angle_alpha   90.00
_cell.angle_beta   90.00
_cell.angle_gamma   90.00
#
_symmetry.space_group_name_H-M   'P 1'
#
loop_
_entity.id
_entity.type
_entity.pdbx_description
1 polymer ?
#
loop_
_entity_poly.entity_id
_entity_poly.type
_entity_poly.pdbx_seq_one_letter_code
_entity_poly.pdbx_strand_id
1 'polypeptide(L)'
;HQDYLKVKARFKETGKITSSSSIEYKSNTPTTLLDQLGGEVDCGNWCSPIDQFFDLKIINEDTDEQEVHIYDREGKRYYFIAGVAGWEYCCHGADWIMMFYQPETKRVLFTFDWT
;
A
#
# COMPACT_ATOMS: atom_id res chain seq x y z
N HIS A 1 -8.11 12.67 7.62
CA HIS A 1 -8.22 13.83 6.76
C HIS A 1 -7.36 15.02 7.23
N GLN A 2 -7.40 15.33 8.52
CA GLN A 2 -6.57 16.40 9.09
C GLN A 2 -5.07 16.09 8.97
N ASP A 3 -4.69 14.83 9.14
CA ASP A 3 -3.29 14.40 8.99
C ASP A 3 -2.80 14.60 7.56
N TYR A 4 -3.64 14.28 6.57
CA TYR A 4 -3.32 14.53 5.17
C TYR A 4 -3.10 16.02 4.90
N LEU A 5 -3.94 16.88 5.46
CA LEU A 5 -3.82 18.34 5.28
C LEU A 5 -2.53 18.88 5.91
N LYS A 6 -2.13 18.35 7.06
CA LYS A 6 -0.86 18.71 7.70
C LYS A 6 0.33 18.35 6.84
N VAL A 7 0.35 17.12 6.30
CA VAL A 7 1.42 16.65 5.42
C VAL A 7 1.48 17.49 4.15
N LYS A 8 0.33 17.79 3.55
CA LYS A 8 0.24 18.62 2.35
C LYS A 8 0.76 20.03 2.59
N ALA A 9 0.38 20.66 3.72
CA ALA A 9 0.85 21.99 4.07
C ALA A 9 2.37 22.00 4.30
N ARG A 10 2.89 20.99 4.99
CA ARG A 10 4.33 20.88 5.26
C ARG A 10 5.11 20.69 3.96
N PHE A 11 4.58 19.90 3.04
CA PHE A 11 5.20 19.71 1.72
C PHE A 11 5.31 21.03 0.95
N LYS A 12 4.28 21.87 1.00
CA LYS A 12 4.30 23.17 0.33
C LYS A 12 5.37 24.09 0.91
N GLU A 13 5.65 24.01 2.21
CA GLU A 13 6.68 24.82 2.87
C GLU A 13 8.09 24.33 2.58
N THR A 14 8.31 23.01 2.65
CA THR A 14 9.65 22.43 2.67
C THR A 14 10.04 21.74 1.37
N GLY A 15 9.07 21.43 0.50
CA GLY A 15 9.31 20.62 -0.69
C GLY A 15 9.62 19.15 -0.38
N LYS A 16 9.39 18.72 0.86
CA LYS A 16 9.66 17.35 1.31
C LYS A 16 8.43 16.75 1.95
N ILE A 17 8.21 15.44 1.72
CA ILE A 17 7.13 14.72 2.35
C ILE A 17 7.60 14.28 3.74
N THR A 18 6.83 14.65 4.77
CA THR A 18 7.08 14.24 6.16
C THR A 18 5.82 13.58 6.71
N SER A 19 5.99 12.63 7.64
CA SER A 19 4.85 11.99 8.29
C SER A 19 4.10 12.99 9.17
N SER A 20 2.82 12.72 9.45
CA SER A 20 2.02 13.53 10.35
C SER A 20 2.61 13.55 11.77
N SER A 21 3.17 12.42 12.22
CA SER A 21 3.83 12.34 13.51
C SER A 21 5.05 13.26 13.60
N SER A 22 5.85 13.30 12.54
CA SER A 22 7.03 14.19 12.48
C SER A 22 6.64 15.66 12.55
N ILE A 23 5.53 16.02 11.91
CA ILE A 23 5.01 17.39 11.98
C ILE A 23 4.57 17.74 13.39
N GLU A 24 3.86 16.84 14.06
CA GLU A 24 3.37 17.04 15.42
C GLU A 24 4.52 17.23 16.41
N TYR A 25 5.58 16.48 16.27
CA TYR A 25 6.78 16.61 17.11
C TYR A 25 7.80 17.61 16.56
N LYS A 26 7.40 18.39 15.55
CA LYS A 26 8.24 19.41 14.91
C LYS A 26 9.53 18.83 14.30
N SER A 27 9.49 17.57 13.91
CA SER A 27 10.59 16.95 13.18
C SER A 27 10.54 17.35 11.71
N ASN A 28 11.70 17.54 11.11
CA ASN A 28 11.83 17.82 9.68
C ASN A 28 12.36 16.62 8.89
N THR A 29 12.45 15.46 9.53
CA THR A 29 12.93 14.25 8.86
C THR A 29 11.90 13.82 7.81
N PRO A 30 12.27 13.76 6.52
CA PRO A 30 11.35 13.29 5.49
C PRO A 30 11.00 11.83 5.70
N THR A 31 9.73 11.49 5.44
CA THR A 31 9.31 10.09 5.43
C THR A 31 9.68 9.44 4.10
N THR A 32 9.89 8.15 4.11
CA THR A 32 10.08 7.37 2.89
C THR A 32 8.77 7.38 2.10
N LEU A 33 8.84 7.77 0.84
CA LEU A 33 7.65 7.86 0.00
C LEU A 33 7.00 6.49 -0.20
N LEU A 34 7.81 5.47 -0.46
CA LEU A 34 7.35 4.10 -0.65
C LEU A 34 8.20 3.15 0.19
N ASP A 35 7.58 2.14 0.80
CA ASP A 35 8.28 1.08 1.51
C ASP A 35 8.71 -0.03 0.56
N GLN A 36 7.94 -0.23 -0.51
CA GLN A 36 8.26 -1.23 -1.53
C GLN A 36 7.83 -0.72 -2.91
N LEU A 37 8.68 -0.94 -3.90
CA LEU A 37 8.39 -0.65 -5.30
C LEU A 37 8.63 -1.90 -6.12
N GLY A 38 7.55 -2.44 -6.71
CA GLY A 38 7.61 -3.69 -7.48
C GLY A 38 7.84 -4.91 -6.62
N GLY A 39 8.12 -6.05 -7.25
CA GLY A 39 8.30 -7.33 -6.57
C GLY A 39 6.99 -8.02 -6.27
N GLU A 40 6.98 -8.83 -5.24
CA GLU A 40 5.82 -9.62 -4.85
C GLU A 40 5.46 -9.36 -3.39
N VAL A 41 4.25 -9.73 -3.02
CA VAL A 41 3.72 -9.56 -1.66
C VAL A 41 3.21 -10.90 -1.14
N ASP A 42 3.28 -11.08 0.17
CA ASP A 42 2.73 -12.24 0.84
C ASP A 42 1.27 -12.03 1.25
N CYS A 43 0.62 -13.11 1.67
CA CYS A 43 -0.76 -13.05 2.12
C CYS A 43 -0.86 -12.42 3.51
N GLY A 44 -1.82 -11.54 3.68
CA GLY A 44 -2.14 -10.90 4.96
C GLY A 44 -3.64 -10.72 5.10
N ASN A 45 -4.05 -9.89 6.02
CA ASN A 45 -5.48 -9.61 6.24
C ASN A 45 -6.16 -9.00 5.01
N TRP A 46 -5.40 -8.41 4.13
CA TRP A 46 -5.89 -7.81 2.89
C TRP A 46 -6.46 -8.83 1.89
N CYS A 47 -6.03 -10.09 1.99
CA CYS A 47 -6.47 -11.14 1.06
C CYS A 47 -7.96 -11.46 1.22
N SER A 48 -8.45 -11.50 2.45
CA SER A 48 -9.82 -11.92 2.74
C SER A 48 -10.89 -11.04 2.08
N PRO A 49 -10.82 -9.70 2.20
CA PRO A 49 -11.83 -8.86 1.53
C PRO A 49 -11.82 -8.95 0.01
N ILE A 50 -10.65 -9.04 -0.62
CA ILE A 50 -10.56 -9.06 -2.08
C ILE A 50 -10.87 -10.43 -2.69
N ASP A 51 -10.74 -11.50 -1.92
CA ASP A 51 -11.07 -12.86 -2.36
C ASP A 51 -12.52 -12.99 -2.82
N GLN A 52 -13.39 -12.11 -2.37
CA GLN A 52 -14.80 -12.08 -2.78
C GLN A 52 -14.99 -11.63 -4.24
N PHE A 53 -14.04 -10.86 -4.77
CA PHE A 53 -14.16 -10.23 -6.10
C PHE A 53 -13.09 -10.66 -7.08
N PHE A 54 -11.98 -11.21 -6.58
CA PHE A 54 -10.83 -11.59 -7.37
C PHE A 54 -10.41 -13.03 -7.05
N ASP A 55 -9.74 -13.66 -7.99
CA ASP A 55 -9.15 -14.98 -7.79
C ASP A 55 -7.73 -14.80 -7.27
N LEU A 56 -7.45 -15.34 -6.09
CA LEU A 56 -6.12 -15.29 -5.48
C LEU A 56 -5.41 -16.61 -5.65
N LYS A 57 -4.13 -16.55 -6.03
CA LYS A 57 -3.27 -17.73 -6.11
C LYS A 57 -2.07 -17.50 -5.20
N ILE A 58 -1.92 -18.36 -4.20
CA ILE A 58 -0.80 -18.30 -3.25
C ILE A 58 0.28 -19.25 -3.72
N ILE A 59 1.48 -18.71 -3.91
CA ILE A 59 2.65 -19.47 -4.39
C ILE A 59 3.63 -19.56 -3.23
N ASN A 60 4.27 -20.74 -3.09
CA ASN A 60 5.21 -21.00 -2.00
C ASN A 60 4.60 -20.78 -0.61
N GLU A 61 3.35 -21.24 -0.43
CA GLU A 61 2.62 -21.12 0.83
C GLU A 61 3.43 -21.72 1.97
N ASP A 62 3.37 -21.10 3.14
CA ASP A 62 4.09 -21.50 4.35
C ASP A 62 5.62 -21.42 4.24
N THR A 63 6.14 -20.60 3.32
CA THR A 63 7.57 -20.32 3.20
C THR A 63 7.83 -18.82 3.27
N ASP A 64 9.09 -18.44 3.49
CA ASP A 64 9.51 -17.03 3.47
C ASP A 64 9.43 -16.40 2.07
N GLU A 65 9.25 -17.23 1.03
CA GLU A 65 9.13 -16.79 -0.35
C GLU A 65 7.68 -16.81 -0.83
N GLN A 66 6.72 -16.73 0.08
CA GLN A 66 5.31 -16.72 -0.28
C GLN A 66 4.97 -15.50 -1.15
N GLU A 67 4.21 -15.75 -2.21
CA GLU A 67 3.72 -14.72 -3.12
C GLU A 67 2.22 -14.86 -3.30
N VAL A 68 1.52 -13.73 -3.44
CA VAL A 68 0.08 -13.73 -3.77
C VAL A 68 -0.10 -13.11 -5.15
N HIS A 69 -0.67 -13.88 -6.06
CA HIS A 69 -1.00 -13.42 -7.40
C HIS A 69 -2.50 -13.17 -7.50
N ILE A 70 -2.90 -11.98 -7.94
CA ILE A 70 -4.29 -11.55 -8.03
C ILE A 70 -4.73 -11.59 -9.50
N TYR A 71 -5.86 -12.25 -9.75
CA TYR A 71 -6.48 -12.32 -11.07
C TYR A 71 -7.91 -11.84 -10.99
N ASP A 72 -8.41 -11.16 -12.05
CA ASP A 72 -9.83 -10.89 -12.15
C ASP A 72 -10.59 -12.18 -12.53
N ARG A 73 -11.90 -12.13 -12.58
CA ARG A 73 -12.73 -13.30 -12.92
C ARG A 73 -12.56 -13.77 -14.37
N GLU A 74 -11.92 -12.97 -15.20
CA GLU A 74 -11.58 -13.32 -16.58
C GLU A 74 -10.16 -13.92 -16.70
N GLY A 75 -9.45 -14.04 -15.61
CA GLY A 75 -8.10 -14.61 -15.56
C GLY A 75 -6.97 -13.64 -15.87
N LYS A 76 -7.24 -12.34 -15.86
CA LYS A 76 -6.23 -11.31 -16.13
C LYS A 76 -5.55 -10.88 -14.83
N ARG A 77 -4.23 -10.88 -14.81
CA ARG A 77 -3.46 -10.64 -13.59
C ARG A 77 -3.28 -9.17 -13.27
N TYR A 78 -3.44 -8.85 -11.97
CA TYR A 78 -3.01 -7.61 -11.36
C TYR A 78 -1.61 -7.78 -10.79
N TYR A 79 -0.70 -6.87 -11.09
CA TYR A 79 0.68 -6.91 -10.62
C TYR A 79 0.88 -5.90 -9.51
N PHE A 80 1.64 -6.29 -8.48
CA PHE A 80 2.00 -5.38 -7.41
C PHE A 80 2.90 -4.28 -7.96
N ILE A 81 2.56 -3.02 -7.66
CA ILE A 81 3.35 -1.87 -8.11
C ILE A 81 4.10 -1.25 -6.94
N ALA A 82 3.40 -0.90 -5.87
CA ALA A 82 4.01 -0.20 -4.75
C ALA A 82 3.21 -0.38 -3.48
N GLY A 83 3.89 -0.25 -2.35
CA GLY A 83 3.28 -0.27 -1.04
C GLY A 83 3.90 0.76 -0.11
N VAL A 84 3.10 1.28 0.82
CA VAL A 84 3.51 2.28 1.79
C VAL A 84 2.80 2.04 3.12
N ALA A 85 3.51 2.27 4.22
CA ALA A 85 2.91 2.20 5.56
C ALA A 85 1.89 3.33 5.72
N GLY A 86 0.64 2.96 5.96
CA GLY A 86 -0.45 3.94 6.05
C GLY A 86 -0.34 4.84 7.28
N TRP A 87 0.18 4.33 8.38
CA TRP A 87 0.31 5.07 9.63
C TRP A 87 1.27 6.27 9.52
N GLU A 88 2.15 6.30 8.53
CA GLU A 88 3.02 7.45 8.28
C GLU A 88 2.27 8.66 7.73
N TYR A 89 1.09 8.42 7.15
CA TYR A 89 0.25 9.46 6.55
C TYR A 89 -1.01 9.73 7.35
N CYS A 90 -1.45 8.76 8.15
CA CYS A 90 -2.64 8.87 8.99
C CYS A 90 -2.45 8.04 10.24
N CYS A 91 -2.57 8.64 11.41
CA CYS A 91 -2.34 7.97 12.71
C CYS A 91 -3.24 6.76 12.94
N HIS A 92 -4.39 6.72 12.30
CA HIS A 92 -5.38 5.64 12.43
C HIS A 92 -5.61 4.92 11.11
N GLY A 93 -4.66 4.99 10.20
CA GLY A 93 -4.76 4.36 8.89
C GLY A 93 -4.41 2.88 8.92
N ALA A 94 -4.45 2.27 7.76
CA ALA A 94 -3.99 0.91 7.57
C ALA A 94 -2.49 0.78 7.85
N ASP A 95 -2.07 -0.40 8.25
CA ASP A 95 -0.65 -0.69 8.45
C ASP A 95 0.11 -0.59 7.14
N TRP A 96 -0.52 -1.03 6.07
CA TRP A 96 0.07 -0.98 4.73
C TRP A 96 -0.99 -0.71 3.68
N ILE A 97 -0.66 0.16 2.73
CA ILE A 97 -1.48 0.49 1.57
C ILE A 97 -0.75 -0.03 0.34
N MET A 98 -1.45 -0.86 -0.45
CA MET A 98 -0.86 -1.51 -1.61
C MET A 98 -1.57 -1.09 -2.89
N MET A 99 -0.81 -0.88 -3.95
CA MET A 99 -1.32 -0.61 -5.28
C MET A 99 -0.95 -1.73 -6.24
N PHE A 100 -1.95 -2.25 -6.94
CA PHE A 100 -1.79 -3.25 -7.99
C PHE A 100 -2.29 -2.69 -9.32
N TYR A 101 -1.75 -3.16 -10.41
CA TYR A 101 -2.10 -2.70 -11.76
C TYR A 101 -2.31 -3.86 -12.71
N GLN A 102 -3.39 -3.78 -13.51
CA GLN A 102 -3.68 -4.73 -14.57
C GLN A 102 -3.39 -4.07 -15.92
N PRO A 103 -2.32 -4.46 -16.64
CA PRO A 103 -1.92 -3.81 -17.89
C PRO A 103 -2.92 -3.96 -19.02
N GLU A 104 -3.61 -5.09 -19.10
CA GLU A 104 -4.52 -5.38 -20.22
C GLU A 104 -5.72 -4.45 -20.25
N THR A 105 -6.28 -4.13 -19.10
CA THR A 105 -7.46 -3.25 -19.00
C THR A 105 -7.13 -1.88 -18.40
N LYS A 106 -5.88 -1.66 -18.00
CA LYS A 106 -5.40 -0.43 -17.37
C LYS A 106 -6.16 -0.09 -16.09
N ARG A 107 -6.52 -1.11 -15.32
CA ARG A 107 -7.23 -0.95 -14.04
C ARG A 107 -6.24 -0.93 -12.89
N VAL A 108 -6.54 -0.14 -11.88
CA VAL A 108 -5.76 -0.03 -10.64
C VAL A 108 -6.59 -0.58 -9.50
N LEU A 109 -5.95 -1.38 -8.64
CA LEU A 109 -6.54 -1.90 -7.41
C LEU A 109 -5.74 -1.37 -6.22
N PHE A 110 -6.43 -0.70 -5.31
CA PHE A 110 -5.86 -0.35 -4.02
C PHE A 110 -6.44 -1.27 -2.95
N THR A 111 -5.58 -1.80 -2.11
CA THR A 111 -6.01 -2.60 -0.96
C THR A 111 -5.18 -2.25 0.26
N PHE A 112 -5.67 -2.64 1.42
CA PHE A 112 -5.13 -2.20 2.70
C PHE A 112 -4.94 -3.41 3.61
N ASP A 113 -3.78 -3.47 4.27
CA ASP A 113 -3.54 -4.46 5.31
C ASP A 113 -3.59 -3.77 6.68
N TRP A 114 -4.06 -4.49 7.68
CA TRP A 114 -4.14 -4.00 9.06
C TRP A 114 -4.10 -5.17 10.05
N THR A 115 -3.63 -4.87 11.24
CA THR A 115 -3.60 -5.84 12.34
C THR A 115 -4.77 -5.67 13.30
#